data_3094199857b52bb7576887c652e0d867
#
_entry.id   3094199857b52bb7576887c652e0d867
#
_cell.length_a   1.000
_cell.length_b   1.000
_cell.length_c   1.000
_cell.angle_alpha   90.00
_cell.angle_beta   90.00
_cell.angle_gamma   90.00
#
_symmetry.space_group_name_H-M   'P 1'
#
loop_
_entity.id
_entity.type
_entity.pdbx_description
1 polymer ?
#
loop_
_entity_poly.entity_id
_entity_poly.type
_entity_poly.pdbx_seq_one_letter_code
_entity_poly.pdbx_strand_id
1 'polypeptide(L)'
;MTEALYEFGYKKTTVSLIGQKAAVSKSDFYKHFESKDDCFHAAYEDAVARIRDQIRSACGDDAPAEWPQRVKDALAALLSFLATEPAVASLTLVEGLRAGRGVYDRYQAALEGFAPLLREGAPHPAGLTVPPATDEAVVGGVASLVGRRVLAGDVAGLDALLPDALEFTLTPYLGTDEARRIVSAG
;
A
#
# COMPACT_ATOMS: atom_id res chain seq x y z
N MET A 1 8.15 -15.96 -4.85
CA MET A 1 7.30 -15.93 -3.62
C MET A 1 5.95 -15.30 -3.93
N THR A 2 5.90 -14.06 -4.36
CA THR A 2 4.70 -13.25 -4.60
C THR A 2 3.65 -13.95 -5.46
N GLU A 3 4.05 -14.48 -6.64
CA GLU A 3 3.17 -15.25 -7.54
C GLU A 3 2.60 -16.54 -6.89
N ALA A 4 3.41 -17.25 -6.12
CA ALA A 4 2.94 -18.45 -5.44
C ALA A 4 1.91 -18.12 -4.35
N LEU A 5 2.08 -17.00 -3.66
CA LEU A 5 1.12 -16.52 -2.68
C LEU A 5 -0.19 -16.06 -3.33
N TYR A 6 -0.11 -15.34 -4.42
CA TYR A 6 -1.28 -14.87 -5.17
C TYR A 6 -2.16 -16.04 -5.65
N GLU A 7 -1.52 -17.11 -6.14
CA GLU A 7 -2.22 -18.26 -6.66
C GLU A 7 -2.76 -19.21 -5.57
N PHE A 8 -1.98 -19.47 -4.50
CA PHE A 8 -2.27 -20.52 -3.52
C PHE A 8 -2.59 -20.01 -2.12
N GLY A 9 -2.30 -18.75 -1.82
CA GLY A 9 -2.33 -18.18 -0.48
C GLY A 9 -1.19 -18.68 0.41
N TYR A 10 -0.91 -17.98 1.52
CA TYR A 10 0.23 -18.28 2.39
C TYR A 10 0.24 -19.72 2.92
N LYS A 11 -0.91 -20.21 3.40
CA LYS A 11 -1.00 -21.53 4.05
C LYS A 11 -0.66 -22.70 3.11
N LYS A 12 -1.05 -22.59 1.82
CA LYS A 12 -0.82 -23.63 0.83
C LYS A 12 0.51 -23.49 0.09
N THR A 13 1.13 -22.32 0.14
CA THR A 13 2.44 -22.07 -0.48
C THR A 13 3.53 -22.85 0.26
N THR A 14 4.32 -23.61 -0.49
CA THR A 14 5.46 -24.41 0.00
C THR A 14 6.75 -23.97 -0.70
N VAL A 15 7.92 -24.27 -0.10
CA VAL A 15 9.23 -24.00 -0.72
C VAL A 15 9.33 -24.65 -2.11
N SER A 16 8.74 -25.83 -2.30
CA SER A 16 8.72 -26.50 -3.61
C SER A 16 7.92 -25.71 -4.65
N LEU A 17 6.76 -25.16 -4.29
CA LEU A 17 5.96 -24.30 -5.18
C LEU A 17 6.68 -22.98 -5.50
N ILE A 18 7.34 -22.37 -4.50
CA ILE A 18 8.14 -21.16 -4.71
C ILE A 18 9.27 -21.46 -5.71
N GLY A 19 10.01 -22.55 -5.49
CA GLY A 19 11.09 -22.97 -6.39
C GLY A 19 10.60 -23.26 -7.80
N GLN A 20 9.45 -23.91 -7.95
CA GLN A 20 8.83 -24.16 -9.25
C GLN A 20 8.49 -22.86 -9.99
N LYS A 21 7.87 -21.88 -9.31
CA LYS A 21 7.54 -20.57 -9.88
C LYS A 21 8.78 -19.74 -10.25
N ALA A 22 9.83 -19.84 -9.45
CA ALA A 22 11.08 -19.11 -9.68
C ALA A 22 12.08 -19.85 -10.58
N ALA A 23 11.76 -21.07 -11.01
CA ALA A 23 12.66 -21.95 -11.75
C ALA A 23 13.99 -22.23 -11.01
N VAL A 24 13.95 -22.35 -9.67
CA VAL A 24 15.10 -22.63 -8.82
C VAL A 24 14.91 -23.95 -8.05
N SER A 25 16.02 -24.62 -7.76
CA SER A 25 15.97 -25.84 -6.94
C SER A 25 15.69 -25.51 -5.47
N LYS A 26 15.21 -26.53 -4.73
CA LYS A 26 15.05 -26.40 -3.27
C LYS A 26 16.39 -26.12 -2.57
N SER A 27 17.47 -26.68 -3.08
CA SER A 27 18.83 -26.42 -2.56
C SER A 27 19.24 -24.97 -2.77
N ASP A 28 18.94 -24.38 -3.93
CA ASP A 28 19.26 -23.00 -4.22
C ASP A 28 18.38 -22.05 -3.39
N PHE A 29 17.13 -22.40 -3.15
CA PHE A 29 16.27 -21.64 -2.23
C PHE A 29 16.92 -21.50 -0.85
N TYR A 30 17.40 -22.62 -0.27
CA TYR A 30 18.01 -22.61 1.07
C TYR A 30 19.42 -22.01 1.13
N LYS A 31 20.01 -21.60 0.00
CA LYS A 31 21.22 -20.75 0.00
C LYS A 31 20.91 -19.29 0.33
N HIS A 32 19.65 -18.85 0.08
CA HIS A 32 19.24 -17.45 0.21
C HIS A 32 18.28 -17.22 1.36
N PHE A 33 17.47 -18.21 1.71
CA PHE A 33 16.41 -18.10 2.72
C PHE A 33 16.45 -19.29 3.68
N GLU A 34 16.39 -19.01 4.97
CA GLU A 34 16.37 -20.05 6.01
C GLU A 34 15.03 -20.80 6.04
N SER A 35 13.95 -20.12 5.68
CA SER A 35 12.58 -20.65 5.74
C SER A 35 11.67 -20.01 4.70
N LYS A 36 10.45 -20.55 4.57
CA LYS A 36 9.37 -19.92 3.81
C LYS A 36 9.03 -18.53 4.38
N ASP A 37 9.06 -18.39 5.69
CA ASP A 37 8.71 -17.15 6.38
C ASP A 37 9.75 -16.07 6.12
N ASP A 38 11.04 -16.44 6.11
CA ASP A 38 12.13 -15.55 5.74
C ASP A 38 12.00 -15.04 4.30
N CYS A 39 11.74 -15.96 3.36
CA CYS A 39 11.44 -15.59 1.98
C CYS A 39 10.19 -14.71 1.84
N PHE A 40 9.16 -14.94 2.67
CA PHE A 40 7.96 -14.11 2.70
C PHE A 40 8.31 -12.68 3.17
N HIS A 41 9.09 -12.57 4.24
CA HIS A 41 9.50 -11.28 4.78
C HIS A 41 10.28 -10.45 3.75
N ALA A 42 11.26 -11.06 3.09
CA ALA A 42 12.03 -10.40 2.03
C ALA A 42 11.12 -9.94 0.87
N ALA A 43 10.18 -10.78 0.43
CA ALA A 43 9.24 -10.43 -0.63
C ALA A 43 8.28 -9.31 -0.21
N TYR A 44 7.87 -9.28 1.07
CA TYR A 44 7.01 -8.25 1.62
C TYR A 44 7.73 -6.89 1.67
N GLU A 45 8.97 -6.86 2.16
CA GLU A 45 9.80 -5.67 2.22
C GLU A 45 10.08 -5.09 0.83
N ASP A 46 10.40 -5.94 -0.14
CA ASP A 46 10.56 -5.54 -1.54
C ASP A 46 9.26 -4.92 -2.11
N ALA A 47 8.13 -5.57 -1.88
CA ALA A 47 6.84 -5.09 -2.33
C ALA A 47 6.48 -3.71 -1.74
N VAL A 48 6.71 -3.50 -0.44
CA VAL A 48 6.50 -2.21 0.23
C VAL A 48 7.46 -1.14 -0.29
N ALA A 49 8.73 -1.49 -0.53
CA ALA A 49 9.70 -0.57 -1.12
C ALA A 49 9.27 -0.12 -2.53
N ARG A 50 8.84 -1.05 -3.39
CA ARG A 50 8.31 -0.74 -4.74
C ARG A 50 7.10 0.19 -4.69
N ILE A 51 6.15 -0.04 -3.79
CA ILE A 51 5.01 0.87 -3.58
C ILE A 51 5.49 2.27 -3.20
N ARG A 52 6.43 2.36 -2.25
CA ARG A 52 6.97 3.64 -1.80
C ARG A 52 7.69 4.40 -2.91
N ASP A 53 8.46 3.69 -3.73
CA ASP A 53 9.17 4.29 -4.86
C ASP A 53 8.21 4.80 -5.94
N GLN A 54 7.11 4.09 -6.22
CA GLN A 54 6.06 4.56 -7.12
C GLN A 54 5.42 5.86 -6.62
N ILE A 55 5.06 5.92 -5.34
CA ILE A 55 4.48 7.11 -4.72
C ILE A 55 5.46 8.29 -4.79
N ARG A 56 6.73 8.09 -4.41
CA ARG A 56 7.74 9.14 -4.45
C ARG A 56 7.98 9.67 -5.85
N SER A 57 8.10 8.77 -6.84
CA SER A 57 8.29 9.16 -8.23
C SER A 57 7.14 10.00 -8.77
N ALA A 58 5.90 9.72 -8.35
CA ALA A 58 4.73 10.49 -8.76
C ALA A 58 4.66 11.87 -8.09
N CYS A 59 5.12 11.98 -6.84
CA CYS A 59 5.14 13.27 -6.13
C CYS A 59 6.20 14.23 -6.65
N GLY A 60 7.25 13.77 -7.37
CA GLY A 60 8.35 14.59 -7.94
C GLY A 60 9.19 15.30 -6.88
N ASP A 61 10.51 15.35 -7.08
CA ASP A 61 11.40 16.05 -6.16
C ASP A 61 11.39 17.59 -6.35
N ASP A 62 10.93 18.09 -7.52
CA ASP A 62 11.08 19.48 -7.97
C ASP A 62 9.77 20.26 -8.15
N ALA A 63 8.61 19.66 -7.94
CA ALA A 63 7.36 20.36 -8.20
C ALA A 63 6.82 21.05 -6.94
N PRO A 64 6.59 22.36 -6.94
CA PRO A 64 5.88 23.08 -5.89
C PRO A 64 4.36 22.82 -5.99
N ALA A 65 3.97 21.55 -6.20
CA ALA A 65 2.57 21.21 -6.20
C ALA A 65 1.99 21.43 -4.79
N GLU A 66 0.80 22.02 -4.75
CA GLU A 66 0.08 22.17 -3.49
C GLU A 66 -0.17 20.78 -2.86
N TRP A 67 -0.21 20.72 -1.54
CA TRP A 67 -0.37 19.47 -0.79
C TRP A 67 -1.53 18.58 -1.29
N PRO A 68 -2.75 19.10 -1.60
CA PRO A 68 -3.83 18.28 -2.11
C PRO A 68 -3.52 17.60 -3.46
N GLN A 69 -2.78 18.28 -4.33
CA GLN A 69 -2.37 17.71 -5.62
C GLN A 69 -1.35 16.59 -5.42
N ARG A 70 -0.37 16.76 -4.52
CA ARG A 70 0.59 15.70 -4.18
C ARG A 70 -0.10 14.48 -3.60
N VAL A 71 -1.10 14.66 -2.74
CA VAL A 71 -1.92 13.55 -2.20
C VAL A 71 -2.67 12.84 -3.32
N LYS A 72 -3.27 13.58 -4.27
CA LYS A 72 -3.93 13.00 -5.44
C LYS A 72 -2.97 12.19 -6.29
N ASP A 73 -1.79 12.73 -6.60
CA ASP A 73 -0.79 12.06 -7.43
C ASP A 73 -0.25 10.80 -6.73
N ALA A 74 0.00 10.86 -5.42
CA ALA A 74 0.39 9.74 -4.59
C ALA A 74 -0.64 8.60 -4.60
N LEU A 75 -1.93 8.95 -4.41
CA LEU A 75 -3.02 7.97 -4.42
C LEU A 75 -3.23 7.38 -5.82
N ALA A 76 -3.18 8.20 -6.87
CA ALA A 76 -3.29 7.72 -8.25
C ALA A 76 -2.17 6.75 -8.59
N ALA A 77 -0.91 7.07 -8.25
CA ALA A 77 0.23 6.19 -8.46
C ALA A 77 0.10 4.88 -7.68
N LEU A 78 -0.32 4.93 -6.42
CA LEU A 78 -0.58 3.76 -5.59
C LEU A 78 -1.62 2.84 -6.23
N LEU A 79 -2.80 3.38 -6.58
CA LEU A 79 -3.91 2.61 -7.11
C LEU A 79 -3.58 1.99 -8.47
N SER A 80 -2.99 2.78 -9.38
CA SER A 80 -2.56 2.31 -10.69
C SER A 80 -1.47 1.23 -10.60
N PHE A 81 -0.46 1.42 -9.74
CA PHE A 81 0.57 0.40 -9.51
C PHE A 81 -0.03 -0.91 -9.00
N LEU A 82 -0.89 -0.86 -7.98
CA LEU A 82 -1.54 -2.05 -7.43
C LEU A 82 -2.50 -2.72 -8.43
N ALA A 83 -3.15 -1.95 -9.33
CA ALA A 83 -3.98 -2.48 -10.40
C ALA A 83 -3.16 -3.28 -11.43
N THR A 84 -1.94 -2.84 -11.73
CA THR A 84 -1.03 -3.53 -12.66
C THR A 84 -0.24 -4.68 -12.03
N GLU A 85 -0.14 -4.73 -10.70
CA GLU A 85 0.64 -5.69 -9.93
C GLU A 85 -0.23 -6.45 -8.90
N PRO A 86 -1.22 -7.26 -9.35
CA PRO A 86 -2.19 -7.88 -8.43
C PRO A 86 -1.56 -8.81 -7.40
N ALA A 87 -0.43 -9.42 -7.72
CA ALA A 87 0.31 -10.27 -6.79
C ALA A 87 0.96 -9.45 -5.66
N VAL A 88 1.45 -8.23 -5.95
CA VAL A 88 1.96 -7.27 -4.96
C VAL A 88 0.82 -6.76 -4.08
N ALA A 89 -0.31 -6.39 -4.68
CA ALA A 89 -1.50 -5.95 -3.97
C ALA A 89 -2.01 -7.02 -2.97
N SER A 90 -2.09 -8.28 -3.42
CA SER A 90 -2.48 -9.40 -2.56
C SER A 90 -1.48 -9.65 -1.43
N LEU A 91 -0.17 -9.65 -1.73
CA LEU A 91 0.88 -9.86 -0.74
C LEU A 91 0.81 -8.81 0.37
N THR A 92 0.73 -7.53 0.01
CA THR A 92 0.85 -6.43 0.97
C THR A 92 -0.44 -6.18 1.76
N LEU A 93 -1.61 -6.30 1.13
CA LEU A 93 -2.88 -5.89 1.73
C LEU A 93 -3.75 -7.05 2.23
N VAL A 94 -3.50 -8.28 1.79
CA VAL A 94 -4.31 -9.45 2.15
C VAL A 94 -3.48 -10.49 2.90
N GLU A 95 -2.41 -10.99 2.30
CA GLU A 95 -1.61 -12.05 2.89
C GLU A 95 -0.77 -11.55 4.08
N GLY A 96 -0.37 -10.28 4.08
CA GLY A 96 0.28 -9.63 5.22
C GLY A 96 -0.56 -9.69 6.51
N LEU A 97 -1.88 -9.62 6.40
CA LEU A 97 -2.80 -9.74 7.53
C LEU A 97 -3.07 -11.20 7.96
N ARG A 98 -2.83 -12.19 7.07
CA ARG A 98 -3.19 -13.61 7.28
C ARG A 98 -2.03 -14.49 7.72
N ALA A 99 -0.80 -14.05 7.47
CA ALA A 99 0.39 -14.87 7.65
C ALA A 99 0.89 -15.01 9.11
N GLY A 100 0.22 -14.37 10.07
CA GLY A 100 0.52 -14.49 11.50
C GLY A 100 1.17 -13.25 12.12
N ARG A 101 1.48 -13.31 13.43
CA ARG A 101 1.85 -12.15 14.25
C ARG A 101 3.08 -11.39 13.74
N GLY A 102 4.15 -12.08 13.37
CA GLY A 102 5.38 -11.43 12.90
C GLY A 102 5.23 -10.68 11.57
N VAL A 103 4.27 -11.10 10.74
CA VAL A 103 3.93 -10.40 9.50
C VAL A 103 2.99 -9.24 9.76
N TYR A 104 2.09 -9.37 10.72
CA TYR A 104 1.22 -8.28 11.15
C TYR A 104 2.02 -7.09 11.67
N ASP A 105 3.06 -7.32 12.46
CA ASP A 105 3.94 -6.26 12.98
C ASP A 105 4.63 -5.50 11.83
N ARG A 106 5.04 -6.22 10.76
CA ARG A 106 5.61 -5.59 9.54
C ARG A 106 4.58 -4.82 8.74
N TYR A 107 3.36 -5.33 8.66
CA TYR A 107 2.25 -4.61 8.03
C TYR A 107 2.00 -3.28 8.74
N GLN A 108 1.94 -3.28 10.07
CA GLN A 108 1.79 -2.06 10.85
C GLN A 108 2.97 -1.10 10.64
N ALA A 109 4.20 -1.59 10.71
CA ALA A 109 5.39 -0.79 10.45
C ALA A 109 5.40 -0.18 9.02
N ALA A 110 4.87 -0.91 8.04
CA ALA A 110 4.72 -0.39 6.68
C ALA A 110 3.71 0.78 6.64
N LEU A 111 2.54 0.64 7.27
CA LEU A 111 1.54 1.73 7.36
C LEU A 111 2.11 2.96 8.08
N GLU A 112 2.77 2.76 9.22
CA GLU A 112 3.46 3.83 9.96
C GLU A 112 4.51 4.54 9.08
N GLY A 113 5.22 3.81 8.24
CA GLY A 113 6.21 4.35 7.30
C GLY A 113 5.63 5.23 6.18
N PHE A 114 4.31 5.16 5.90
CA PHE A 114 3.62 6.03 4.94
C PHE A 114 3.05 7.30 5.59
N ALA A 115 2.78 7.31 6.90
CA ALA A 115 2.19 8.45 7.61
C ALA A 115 3.01 9.75 7.47
N PRO A 116 4.37 9.75 7.54
CA PRO A 116 5.17 10.95 7.31
C PRO A 116 4.99 11.56 5.91
N LEU A 117 4.80 10.73 4.88
CA LEU A 117 4.59 11.21 3.49
C LEU A 117 3.29 12.00 3.37
N LEU A 118 2.26 11.59 4.10
CA LEU A 118 0.99 12.31 4.16
C LEU A 118 1.12 13.62 4.94
N ARG A 119 1.87 13.62 6.05
CA ARG A 119 2.04 14.80 6.93
C ARG A 119 2.87 15.88 6.28
N GLU A 120 3.82 15.56 5.44
CA GLU A 120 4.73 16.50 4.81
C GLU A 120 3.97 17.54 3.99
N GLY A 121 4.04 18.82 4.44
CA GLY A 121 3.34 19.94 3.83
C GLY A 121 1.82 19.96 3.99
N ALA A 122 1.26 19.10 4.87
CA ALA A 122 -0.15 19.16 5.20
C ALA A 122 -0.53 20.52 5.77
N PRO A 123 -1.64 21.13 5.35
CA PRO A 123 -2.06 22.43 5.86
C PRO A 123 -2.49 22.31 7.32
N HIS A 124 -2.28 23.42 8.07
CA HIS A 124 -2.76 23.57 9.43
C HIS A 124 -3.74 24.74 9.47
N PRO A 125 -4.99 24.55 9.01
CA PRO A 125 -5.98 25.63 8.99
C PRO A 125 -6.24 26.15 10.40
N ALA A 126 -6.39 27.47 10.53
CA ALA A 126 -6.72 28.09 11.80
C ALA A 126 -8.04 27.52 12.34
N GLY A 127 -8.03 27.03 13.59
CA GLY A 127 -9.20 26.44 14.24
C GLY A 127 -9.45 24.96 14.00
N LEU A 128 -8.65 24.28 13.17
CA LEU A 128 -8.71 22.84 13.00
C LEU A 128 -7.50 22.19 13.71
N THR A 129 -7.77 21.35 14.70
CA THR A 129 -6.74 20.54 15.36
C THR A 129 -6.77 19.14 14.80
N VAL A 130 -5.71 18.74 14.10
CA VAL A 130 -5.56 17.36 13.59
C VAL A 130 -4.93 16.52 14.70
N PRO A 131 -5.63 15.47 15.19
CA PRO A 131 -5.07 14.57 16.20
C PRO A 131 -3.79 13.86 15.71
N PRO A 132 -2.82 13.55 16.60
CA PRO A 132 -1.56 12.90 16.20
C PRO A 132 -1.72 11.58 15.47
N ALA A 133 -2.75 10.79 15.79
CA ALA A 133 -3.02 9.50 15.17
C ALA A 133 -3.77 9.60 13.81
N THR A 134 -4.08 10.81 13.33
CA THR A 134 -4.89 10.99 12.11
C THR A 134 -4.17 10.42 10.88
N ASP A 135 -2.87 10.67 10.75
CA ASP A 135 -2.11 10.22 9.59
C ASP A 135 -2.10 8.70 9.48
N GLU A 136 -1.87 8.00 10.59
CA GLU A 136 -1.93 6.53 10.67
C GLU A 136 -3.33 6.00 10.38
N ALA A 137 -4.37 6.64 10.93
CA ALA A 137 -5.75 6.26 10.68
C ALA A 137 -6.15 6.44 9.21
N VAL A 138 -5.70 7.52 8.57
CA VAL A 138 -5.94 7.76 7.14
C VAL A 138 -5.23 6.73 6.28
N VAL A 139 -3.94 6.49 6.50
CA VAL A 139 -3.18 5.46 5.77
C VAL A 139 -3.81 4.08 5.95
N GLY A 140 -4.15 3.69 7.18
CA GLY A 140 -4.84 2.44 7.49
C GLY A 140 -6.23 2.33 6.82
N GLY A 141 -6.97 3.44 6.77
CA GLY A 141 -8.26 3.53 6.09
C GLY A 141 -8.14 3.32 4.58
N VAL A 142 -7.19 3.98 3.93
CA VAL A 142 -6.90 3.77 2.50
C VAL A 142 -6.49 2.33 2.23
N ALA A 143 -5.56 1.78 3.02
CA ALA A 143 -5.14 0.38 2.91
C ALA A 143 -6.33 -0.59 3.06
N SER A 144 -7.26 -0.31 3.97
CA SER A 144 -8.49 -1.10 4.15
C SER A 144 -9.44 -1.00 2.96
N LEU A 145 -9.63 0.20 2.39
CA LEU A 145 -10.46 0.40 1.19
C LEU A 145 -9.92 -0.42 0.01
N VAL A 146 -8.64 -0.29 -0.27
CA VAL A 146 -7.96 -1.02 -1.36
C VAL A 146 -7.95 -2.53 -1.09
N GLY A 147 -7.58 -2.95 0.13
CA GLY A 147 -7.51 -4.36 0.52
C GLY A 147 -8.83 -5.11 0.36
N ARG A 148 -9.98 -4.45 0.61
CA ARG A 148 -11.31 -5.03 0.36
C ARG A 148 -11.56 -5.31 -1.12
N ARG A 149 -11.15 -4.42 -2.04
CA ARG A 149 -11.27 -4.63 -3.48
C ARG A 149 -10.36 -5.76 -3.95
N VAL A 150 -9.12 -5.78 -3.48
CA VAL A 150 -8.16 -6.86 -3.78
C VAL A 150 -8.72 -8.21 -3.31
N LEU A 151 -9.27 -8.28 -2.09
CA LEU A 151 -9.87 -9.49 -1.54
C LEU A 151 -11.10 -9.96 -2.32
N ALA A 152 -11.87 -9.02 -2.90
CA ALA A 152 -13.01 -9.33 -3.76
C ALA A 152 -12.60 -9.73 -5.20
N GLY A 153 -11.31 -9.67 -5.54
CA GLY A 153 -10.80 -9.94 -6.89
C GLY A 153 -10.97 -8.78 -7.88
N ASP A 154 -11.40 -7.60 -7.41
CA ASP A 154 -11.60 -6.40 -8.24
C ASP A 154 -10.33 -5.52 -8.25
N VAL A 155 -9.22 -6.09 -8.71
CA VAL A 155 -7.93 -5.38 -8.74
C VAL A 155 -7.87 -4.41 -9.92
N ALA A 156 -8.41 -4.79 -11.07
CA ALA A 156 -8.41 -3.92 -12.26
C ALA A 156 -9.26 -2.64 -12.08
N GLY A 157 -10.20 -2.64 -11.13
CA GLY A 157 -11.07 -1.50 -10.83
C GLY A 157 -10.52 -0.57 -9.73
N LEU A 158 -9.27 -0.74 -9.28
CA LEU A 158 -8.71 0.07 -8.18
C LEU A 158 -8.63 1.55 -8.49
N ASP A 159 -8.35 1.95 -9.73
CA ASP A 159 -8.29 3.36 -10.14
C ASP A 159 -9.61 4.09 -9.89
N ALA A 160 -10.75 3.40 -9.97
CA ALA A 160 -12.06 3.96 -9.67
C ALA A 160 -12.26 4.36 -8.19
N LEU A 161 -11.38 3.93 -7.29
CA LEU A 161 -11.38 4.34 -5.88
C LEU A 161 -10.77 5.74 -5.65
N LEU A 162 -10.10 6.32 -6.65
CA LEU A 162 -9.35 7.56 -6.46
C LEU A 162 -10.20 8.71 -5.89
N PRO A 163 -11.42 9.01 -6.38
CA PRO A 163 -12.23 10.08 -5.81
C PRO A 163 -12.58 9.85 -4.34
N ASP A 164 -13.01 8.64 -3.99
CA ASP A 164 -13.41 8.28 -2.62
C ASP A 164 -12.19 8.30 -1.67
N ALA A 165 -11.07 7.74 -2.09
CA ALA A 165 -9.83 7.72 -1.32
C ALA A 165 -9.27 9.14 -1.11
N LEU A 166 -9.38 10.00 -2.12
CA LEU A 166 -8.93 11.39 -2.05
C LEU A 166 -9.80 12.20 -1.08
N GLU A 167 -11.15 12.14 -1.21
CA GLU A 167 -12.06 12.81 -0.27
C GLU A 167 -11.80 12.35 1.16
N PHE A 168 -11.69 11.02 1.38
CA PHE A 168 -11.40 10.45 2.69
C PHE A 168 -10.07 10.97 3.27
N THR A 169 -9.04 11.03 2.44
CA THR A 169 -7.70 11.47 2.86
C THR A 169 -7.64 12.96 3.19
N LEU A 170 -8.30 13.81 2.39
CA LEU A 170 -8.24 15.26 2.54
C LEU A 170 -9.14 15.78 3.69
N THR A 171 -10.26 15.12 3.95
CA THR A 171 -11.30 15.59 4.89
C THR A 171 -10.77 15.93 6.28
N PRO A 172 -9.91 15.13 6.93
CA PRO A 172 -9.38 15.45 8.27
C PRO A 172 -8.54 16.74 8.33
N TYR A 173 -7.96 17.15 7.20
CA TYR A 173 -7.02 18.28 7.13
C TYR A 173 -7.65 19.56 6.59
N LEU A 174 -8.65 19.45 5.72
CA LEU A 174 -9.24 20.59 5.01
C LEU A 174 -10.72 20.83 5.37
N GLY A 175 -11.36 19.84 6.01
CA GLY A 175 -12.81 19.79 6.19
C GLY A 175 -13.51 19.26 4.95
N THR A 176 -14.78 18.86 5.15
CA THR A 176 -15.58 18.13 4.14
C THR A 176 -15.83 18.94 2.88
N ASP A 177 -16.20 20.22 3.02
CA ASP A 177 -16.60 21.07 1.87
C ASP A 177 -15.41 21.33 0.94
N GLU A 178 -14.25 21.61 1.49
CA GLU A 178 -13.02 21.84 0.74
C GLU A 178 -12.53 20.54 0.04
N ALA A 179 -12.52 19.43 0.78
CA ALA A 179 -12.15 18.14 0.20
C ALA A 179 -13.03 17.78 -1.01
N ARG A 180 -14.35 17.93 -0.89
CA ARG A 180 -15.30 17.68 -2.00
C ARG A 180 -15.08 18.61 -3.18
N ARG A 181 -14.81 19.90 -2.92
CA ARG A 181 -14.54 20.86 -3.99
C ARG A 181 -13.30 20.44 -4.80
N ILE A 182 -12.24 20.00 -4.14
CA ILE A 182 -11.02 19.55 -4.80
C ILE A 182 -11.27 18.29 -5.63
N VAL A 183 -11.98 17.32 -5.07
CA VAL A 183 -12.33 16.07 -5.80
C VAL A 183 -13.19 16.34 -7.02
N SER A 184 -14.14 17.30 -6.93
CA SER A 184 -15.05 17.63 -8.04
C SER A 184 -14.38 18.47 -9.14
N ALA A 185 -13.26 19.13 -8.87
CA ALA A 185 -12.54 19.98 -9.81
C ALA A 185 -11.49 19.23 -10.66
N GLY A 186 -11.20 17.99 -10.33
CA GLY A 186 -10.15 17.17 -10.96
C GLY A 186 -10.61 15.87 -11.50
#